data_232f3f3a2dbfd7afe1472cff871920d3
#
_entry.id   232f3f3a2dbfd7afe1472cff871920d3
#
_cell.length_a   1.000
_cell.length_b   1.000
_cell.length_c   1.000
_cell.angle_alpha   90.00
_cell.angle_beta   90.00
_cell.angle_gamma   90.00
#
_symmetry.space_group_name_H-M   'P 1'
#
loop_
_entity.id
_entity.type
_entity.pdbx_description
1 polymer ?
#
loop_
_entity_poly.entity_id
_entity_poly.type
_entity_poly.pdbx_seq_one_letter_code
_entity_poly.pdbx_strand_id
1 'polypeptide(L)'
;SGEEIADICPAHRWYPVAMAPPMAANALGRGPVRMQELVSEIHWPPGIDIGLVETVGGARSPVACDGDSMQLIERLHVDQILLVADAGLGTINAVRLTLAAIGNIPTLVYLNRFEADNEVHELNRRWLIEEDKLTVITDVHSLALAIEARSAKAG
;
A
#
# COMPACT_ATOMS: atom_id res chain seq x y z
N SER A 1 15.34 -3.51 -2.45
CA SER A 1 15.34 -3.06 -3.84
C SER A 1 16.76 -2.91 -4.40
N GLY A 2 17.74 -2.55 -3.61
CA GLY A 2 19.09 -2.22 -4.05
C GLY A 2 19.27 -0.76 -4.46
N GLU A 3 18.24 0.04 -4.32
CA GLU A 3 18.27 1.49 -4.52
C GLU A 3 18.83 2.21 -3.29
N GLU A 4 19.38 3.39 -3.49
CA GLU A 4 19.83 4.25 -2.40
C GLU A 4 18.61 4.74 -1.58
N ILE A 5 18.74 4.77 -0.26
CA ILE A 5 17.65 5.14 0.66
C ILE A 5 17.08 6.53 0.33
N ALA A 6 17.93 7.46 -0.08
CA ALA A 6 17.52 8.82 -0.43
C ALA A 6 16.67 8.91 -1.70
N ASP A 7 16.81 7.93 -2.63
CA ASP A 7 16.01 7.83 -3.84
C ASP A 7 14.63 7.19 -3.55
N ILE A 8 14.56 6.32 -2.53
CA ILE A 8 13.28 5.72 -2.09
C ILE A 8 12.44 6.74 -1.30
N CYS A 9 13.06 7.46 -0.37
CA CYS A 9 12.38 8.46 0.43
C CYS A 9 13.36 9.60 0.78
N PRO A 10 13.11 10.83 0.30
CA PRO A 10 14.02 11.94 0.56
C PRO A 10 14.05 12.30 2.06
N ALA A 11 15.22 12.67 2.57
CA ALA A 11 15.47 12.90 3.99
C ALA A 11 14.53 13.93 4.64
N HIS A 12 14.05 14.93 3.87
CA HIS A 12 13.10 15.92 4.38
C HIS A 12 11.70 15.35 4.66
N ARG A 13 11.38 14.14 4.12
CA ARG A 13 10.14 13.41 4.40
C ARG A 13 10.27 12.41 5.56
N TRP A 14 11.44 12.31 6.17
CA TRP A 14 11.64 11.47 7.34
C TRP A 14 11.23 12.20 8.61
N TYR A 15 10.42 11.56 9.42
CA TYR A 15 9.95 12.08 10.69
C TYR A 15 10.37 11.15 11.82
N PRO A 16 11.16 11.63 12.81
CA PRO A 16 11.61 10.81 13.95
C PRO A 16 10.52 10.57 14.99
N VAL A 17 9.26 10.83 14.64
CA VAL A 17 8.09 10.65 15.52
C VAL A 17 7.07 9.75 14.83
N ALA A 18 6.51 8.79 15.58
CA ALA A 18 5.51 7.82 15.07
C ALA A 18 4.12 8.46 14.99
N MET A 19 3.91 9.31 14.01
CA MET A 19 2.66 10.01 13.74
C MET A 19 2.37 10.05 12.25
N ALA A 20 1.13 10.31 11.85
CA ALA A 20 0.81 10.61 10.45
C ALA A 20 1.61 11.83 9.97
N PRO A 21 2.09 11.87 8.70
CA PRO A 21 3.00 12.90 8.21
C PRO A 21 2.59 14.35 8.51
N PRO A 22 1.34 14.80 8.32
CA PRO A 22 0.97 16.18 8.64
C PRO A 22 1.02 16.47 10.15
N MET A 23 0.73 15.47 11.00
CA MET A 23 0.83 15.61 12.45
C MET A 23 2.29 15.66 12.90
N ALA A 24 3.14 14.80 12.32
CA ALA A 24 4.57 14.77 12.57
C ALA A 24 5.25 16.09 12.15
N ALA A 25 4.92 16.61 10.98
CA ALA A 25 5.41 17.89 10.50
C ALA A 25 5.05 19.03 11.47
N ASN A 26 3.81 19.08 11.90
CA ASN A 26 3.34 20.08 12.87
C ASN A 26 4.07 19.97 14.24
N ALA A 27 4.19 18.74 14.77
CA ALA A 27 4.88 18.49 16.04
C ALA A 27 6.36 18.88 16.02
N LEU A 28 7.00 18.82 14.85
CA LEU A 28 8.40 19.19 14.64
C LEU A 28 8.60 20.64 14.17
N GLY A 29 7.53 21.44 14.12
CA GLY A 29 7.60 22.83 13.63
C GLY A 29 7.98 22.94 12.15
N ARG A 30 7.77 21.88 11.36
CA ARG A 30 7.98 21.87 9.91
C ARG A 30 6.73 22.42 9.18
N GLY A 31 6.92 22.91 7.97
CA GLY A 31 5.81 23.35 7.12
C GLY A 31 4.79 22.24 6.81
N PRO A 32 3.58 22.60 6.38
CA PRO A 32 2.56 21.61 6.03
C PRO A 32 3.02 20.75 4.85
N VAL A 33 2.77 19.44 4.94
CA VAL A 33 2.95 18.52 3.82
C VAL A 33 1.74 18.65 2.90
N ARG A 34 1.95 18.98 1.63
CA ARG A 34 0.90 19.11 0.62
C ARG A 34 0.89 17.92 -0.34
N MET A 35 -0.31 17.51 -0.76
CA MET A 35 -0.48 16.40 -1.70
C MET A 35 0.26 16.62 -3.02
N GLN A 36 0.18 17.84 -3.56
CA GLN A 36 0.85 18.17 -4.82
C GLN A 36 2.37 18.06 -4.71
N GLU A 37 2.95 18.42 -3.56
CA GLU A 37 4.38 18.27 -3.33
C GLU A 37 4.78 16.79 -3.33
N LEU A 38 4.03 15.92 -2.62
CA LEU A 38 4.27 14.49 -2.60
C LEU A 38 4.27 13.90 -4.01
N VAL A 39 3.26 14.22 -4.81
CA VAL A 39 3.15 13.73 -6.19
C VAL A 39 4.32 14.23 -7.05
N SER A 40 4.70 15.52 -6.92
CA SER A 40 5.79 16.09 -7.72
C SER A 40 7.19 15.59 -7.34
N GLU A 41 7.35 15.01 -6.16
CA GLU A 41 8.61 14.42 -5.69
C GLU A 41 8.81 12.97 -6.15
N ILE A 42 7.76 12.30 -6.62
CA ILE A 42 7.87 10.93 -7.14
C ILE A 42 8.41 10.98 -8.57
N HIS A 43 9.61 10.47 -8.75
CA HIS A 43 10.29 10.40 -10.03
C HIS A 43 10.62 8.96 -10.39
N TRP A 44 10.17 8.54 -11.57
CA TRP A 44 10.46 7.21 -12.08
C TRP A 44 11.70 7.22 -12.97
N PRO A 45 12.71 6.37 -12.74
CA PRO A 45 13.84 6.22 -13.64
C PRO A 45 13.37 5.77 -15.03
N PRO A 46 14.05 6.18 -16.11
CA PRO A 46 13.73 5.70 -17.46
C PRO A 46 13.87 4.17 -17.56
N GLY A 47 12.91 3.52 -18.20
CA GLY A 47 12.96 2.09 -18.51
C GLY A 47 12.65 1.16 -17.34
N ILE A 48 11.99 1.66 -16.28
CA ILE A 48 11.44 0.77 -15.25
C ILE A 48 10.23 0.02 -15.79
N ASP A 49 10.10 -1.24 -15.40
CA ASP A 49 8.94 -2.07 -15.72
C ASP A 49 7.84 -1.95 -14.65
N ILE A 50 8.24 -1.75 -13.38
CA ILE A 50 7.34 -1.68 -12.24
C ILE A 50 7.80 -0.59 -11.28
N GLY A 51 6.89 0.33 -10.94
CA GLY A 51 7.07 1.32 -9.88
C GLY A 51 6.20 0.98 -8.66
N LEU A 52 6.78 0.99 -7.46
CA LEU A 52 6.07 0.72 -6.22
C LEU A 52 6.07 1.95 -5.33
N VAL A 53 4.88 2.34 -4.84
CA VAL A 53 4.72 3.40 -3.84
C VAL A 53 4.10 2.81 -2.59
N GLU A 54 4.84 2.84 -1.48
CA GLU A 54 4.30 2.47 -0.17
C GLU A 54 3.74 3.70 0.53
N THR A 55 2.50 3.60 1.02
CA THR A 55 1.87 4.67 1.81
C THR A 55 2.00 4.42 3.30
N VAL A 56 1.98 5.50 4.10
CA VAL A 56 2.01 5.42 5.56
C VAL A 56 0.62 5.22 6.13
N GLY A 57 0.42 4.13 6.86
CA GLY A 57 -0.87 3.80 7.47
C GLY A 57 -1.87 3.18 6.50
N GLY A 58 -3.16 3.22 6.84
CA GLY A 58 -4.22 2.62 6.03
C GLY A 58 -4.73 3.53 4.91
N ALA A 59 -5.68 3.03 4.11
CA ALA A 59 -6.23 3.72 2.94
C ALA A 59 -6.77 5.14 3.23
N ARG A 60 -7.33 5.37 4.41
CA ARG A 60 -7.87 6.67 4.82
C ARG A 60 -6.96 7.43 5.79
N SER A 61 -5.70 6.97 5.97
CA SER A 61 -4.72 7.70 6.79
C SER A 61 -4.26 8.98 6.09
N PRO A 62 -4.20 10.12 6.80
CA PRO A 62 -3.73 11.37 6.20
C PRO A 62 -2.23 11.28 5.87
N VAL A 63 -1.88 11.43 4.60
CA VAL A 63 -0.49 11.50 4.12
C VAL A 63 -0.05 12.95 3.87
N ALA A 64 -1.03 13.83 3.67
CA ALA A 64 -0.84 15.27 3.52
C ALA A 64 -1.89 16.03 4.34
N CYS A 65 -1.71 17.34 4.54
CA CYS A 65 -2.69 18.17 5.26
C CYS A 65 -3.99 18.36 4.45
N ASP A 66 -3.95 18.09 3.15
CA ASP A 66 -5.03 18.21 2.18
C ASP A 66 -5.40 16.89 1.50
N GLY A 67 -4.99 15.73 2.09
CA GLY A 67 -5.38 14.44 1.54
C GLY A 67 -4.87 13.22 2.28
N ASP A 68 -5.50 12.08 1.98
CA ASP A 68 -5.18 10.74 2.48
C ASP A 68 -4.54 9.84 1.41
N SER A 69 -4.26 8.59 1.76
CA SER A 69 -3.66 7.61 0.84
C SER A 69 -4.50 7.39 -0.41
N MET A 70 -5.84 7.42 -0.32
CA MET A 70 -6.69 7.22 -1.50
C MET A 70 -6.59 8.38 -2.49
N GLN A 71 -6.52 9.61 -1.99
CA GLN A 71 -6.33 10.78 -2.85
C GLN A 71 -4.93 10.80 -3.49
N LEU A 72 -3.90 10.27 -2.82
CA LEU A 72 -2.59 10.06 -3.43
C LEU A 72 -2.66 9.02 -4.56
N ILE A 73 -3.31 7.89 -4.32
CA ILE A 73 -3.53 6.81 -5.31
C ILE A 73 -4.25 7.34 -6.55
N GLU A 74 -5.31 8.13 -6.37
CA GLU A 74 -6.04 8.77 -7.47
C GLU A 74 -5.15 9.70 -8.31
N ARG A 75 -4.30 10.50 -7.67
CA ARG A 75 -3.40 11.43 -8.37
C ARG A 75 -2.24 10.75 -9.10
N LEU A 76 -1.82 9.59 -8.60
CA LEU A 76 -0.77 8.79 -9.23
C LEU A 76 -1.28 7.93 -10.37
N HIS A 77 -2.60 7.80 -10.53
CA HIS A 77 -3.23 6.96 -11.56
C HIS A 77 -2.67 5.52 -11.56
N VAL A 78 -2.63 4.90 -10.36
CA VAL A 78 -2.03 3.58 -10.20
C VAL A 78 -2.81 2.51 -10.98
N ASP A 79 -2.09 1.56 -11.59
CA ASP A 79 -2.68 0.45 -12.31
C ASP A 79 -3.26 -0.61 -11.38
N GLN A 80 -2.69 -0.71 -10.17
CA GLN A 80 -3.04 -1.73 -9.21
C GLN A 80 -2.72 -1.31 -7.78
N ILE A 81 -3.50 -1.82 -6.83
CA ILE A 81 -3.23 -1.73 -5.40
C ILE A 81 -2.80 -3.11 -4.86
N LEU A 82 -1.74 -3.11 -4.07
CA LEU A 82 -1.38 -4.21 -3.20
C LEU A 82 -1.86 -3.89 -1.78
N LEU A 83 -2.92 -4.56 -1.35
CA LEU A 83 -3.41 -4.46 0.03
C LEU A 83 -2.69 -5.48 0.90
N VAL A 84 -1.80 -5.01 1.76
CA VAL A 84 -1.12 -5.84 2.76
C VAL A 84 -1.95 -5.86 4.04
N ALA A 85 -2.39 -7.03 4.45
CA ALA A 85 -3.16 -7.25 5.68
C ALA A 85 -2.49 -8.29 6.58
N ASP A 86 -2.68 -8.20 7.89
CA ASP A 86 -2.27 -9.25 8.82
C ASP A 86 -3.14 -10.50 8.59
N ALA A 87 -2.57 -11.70 8.76
CA ALA A 87 -3.31 -12.95 8.55
C ALA A 87 -4.24 -13.31 9.74
N GLY A 88 -4.05 -12.65 10.89
CA GLY A 88 -4.70 -13.00 12.15
C GLY A 88 -6.16 -12.53 12.28
N LEU A 89 -6.64 -12.56 13.53
CA LEU A 89 -8.01 -12.21 13.86
C LEU A 89 -8.33 -10.75 13.50
N GLY A 90 -9.50 -10.54 12.87
CA GLY A 90 -9.99 -9.23 12.43
C GLY A 90 -9.64 -8.87 10.99
N THR A 91 -8.81 -9.68 10.29
CA THR A 91 -8.36 -9.36 8.93
C THR A 91 -9.52 -9.26 7.92
N ILE A 92 -10.53 -10.12 7.99
CA ILE A 92 -11.68 -10.08 7.08
C ILE A 92 -12.37 -8.71 7.15
N ASN A 93 -12.61 -8.20 8.36
CA ASN A 93 -13.18 -6.87 8.56
C ASN A 93 -12.26 -5.76 8.02
N ALA A 94 -10.98 -5.81 8.34
CA ALA A 94 -10.01 -4.81 7.90
C ALA A 94 -9.88 -4.75 6.37
N VAL A 95 -9.80 -5.92 5.72
CA VAL A 95 -9.76 -6.05 4.25
C VAL A 95 -11.02 -5.48 3.62
N ARG A 96 -12.21 -5.88 4.08
CA ARG A 96 -13.50 -5.40 3.55
C ARG A 96 -13.67 -3.89 3.67
N LEU A 97 -13.34 -3.30 4.83
CA LEU A 97 -13.39 -1.86 5.03
C LEU A 97 -12.41 -1.11 4.13
N THR A 98 -11.21 -1.64 3.95
CA THR A 98 -10.21 -1.05 3.07
C THR A 98 -10.63 -1.14 1.60
N LEU A 99 -11.14 -2.29 1.16
CA LEU A 99 -11.66 -2.47 -0.20
C LEU A 99 -12.86 -1.57 -0.49
N ALA A 100 -13.73 -1.33 0.50
CA ALA A 100 -14.82 -0.37 0.36
C ALA A 100 -14.33 1.07 0.14
N ALA A 101 -13.17 1.44 0.70
CA ALA A 101 -12.53 2.73 0.45
C ALA A 101 -11.81 2.77 -0.91
N ILE A 102 -11.21 1.66 -1.36
CA ILE A 102 -10.49 1.53 -2.64
C ILE A 102 -11.46 1.57 -3.83
N GLY A 103 -12.64 1.01 -3.68
CA GLY A 103 -13.63 0.93 -4.77
C GLY A 103 -13.23 -0.05 -5.87
N ASN A 104 -13.27 0.40 -7.14
CA ASN A 104 -13.10 -0.47 -8.30
C ASN A 104 -11.64 -0.60 -8.82
N ILE A 105 -10.67 -0.06 -8.11
CA ILE A 105 -9.25 -0.18 -8.53
C ILE A 105 -8.82 -1.65 -8.38
N PRO A 106 -8.16 -2.25 -9.40
CA PRO A 106 -7.69 -3.62 -9.31
C PRO A 106 -6.81 -3.82 -8.07
N THR A 107 -7.17 -4.79 -7.23
CA THR A 107 -6.48 -4.99 -5.95
C THR A 107 -6.06 -6.45 -5.79
N LEU A 108 -4.80 -6.65 -5.35
CA LEU A 108 -4.32 -7.92 -4.80
C LEU A 108 -4.32 -7.82 -3.28
N VAL A 109 -4.71 -8.88 -2.59
CA VAL A 109 -4.61 -8.97 -1.13
C VAL A 109 -3.43 -9.86 -0.78
N TYR A 110 -2.49 -9.36 0.01
CA TYR A 110 -1.38 -10.12 0.57
C TYR A 110 -1.59 -10.27 2.06
N LEU A 111 -1.72 -11.53 2.52
CA LEU A 111 -1.78 -11.83 3.95
C LEU A 111 -0.36 -11.99 4.49
N ASN A 112 0.11 -10.93 5.13
CA ASN A 112 1.43 -10.90 5.77
C ASN A 112 1.45 -11.76 7.03
N ARG A 113 2.62 -12.34 7.35
CA ARG A 113 2.79 -13.24 8.50
C ARG A 113 1.84 -14.43 8.50
N PHE A 114 1.48 -14.90 7.32
CA PHE A 114 0.65 -16.08 7.17
C PHE A 114 1.43 -17.35 7.57
N GLU A 115 0.82 -18.17 8.42
CA GLU A 115 1.34 -19.47 8.87
C GLU A 115 0.30 -20.53 8.47
N ALA A 116 0.70 -21.49 7.64
CA ALA A 116 -0.20 -22.49 7.07
C ALA A 116 -0.76 -23.49 8.10
N ASP A 117 -0.08 -23.67 9.22
CA ASP A 117 -0.49 -24.48 10.36
C ASP A 117 -1.37 -23.72 11.38
N ASN A 118 -1.57 -22.44 11.19
CA ASN A 118 -2.47 -21.64 12.01
C ASN A 118 -3.89 -21.71 11.45
N GLU A 119 -4.79 -22.34 12.19
CA GLU A 119 -6.19 -22.54 11.78
C GLU A 119 -6.91 -21.22 11.46
N VAL A 120 -6.68 -20.17 12.26
CA VAL A 120 -7.34 -18.86 12.05
C VAL A 120 -6.85 -18.21 10.77
N HIS A 121 -5.54 -18.29 10.46
CA HIS A 121 -4.99 -17.76 9.21
C HIS A 121 -5.59 -18.45 7.99
N GLU A 122 -5.69 -19.78 8.03
CA GLU A 122 -6.26 -20.57 6.93
C GLU A 122 -7.76 -20.33 6.77
N LEU A 123 -8.53 -20.22 7.84
CA LEU A 123 -9.95 -19.87 7.80
C LEU A 123 -10.19 -18.47 7.22
N ASN A 124 -9.39 -17.49 7.62
CA ASN A 124 -9.45 -16.13 7.08
C ASN A 124 -9.12 -16.10 5.58
N ARG A 125 -8.02 -16.77 5.18
CA ARG A 125 -7.62 -16.88 3.77
C ARG A 125 -8.74 -17.48 2.92
N ARG A 126 -9.27 -18.61 3.37
CA ARG A 126 -10.37 -19.32 2.67
C ARG A 126 -11.60 -18.45 2.54
N TRP A 127 -12.00 -17.77 3.60
CA TRP A 127 -13.16 -16.85 3.57
C TRP A 127 -12.98 -15.75 2.51
N LEU A 128 -11.83 -15.08 2.51
CA LEU A 128 -11.56 -14.01 1.54
C LEU A 128 -11.56 -14.51 0.10
N ILE A 129 -11.11 -15.75 -0.14
CA ILE A 129 -11.13 -16.38 -1.49
C ILE A 129 -12.52 -16.86 -1.87
N GLU A 130 -13.17 -17.64 -1.00
CA GLU A 130 -14.40 -18.38 -1.34
C GLU A 130 -15.65 -17.51 -1.23
N GLU A 131 -15.74 -16.64 -0.22
CA GLU A 131 -16.92 -15.80 0.00
C GLU A 131 -16.76 -14.42 -0.65
N ASP A 132 -15.61 -13.77 -0.47
CA ASP A 132 -15.38 -12.43 -0.98
C ASP A 132 -14.82 -12.42 -2.42
N LYS A 133 -14.47 -13.58 -3.00
CA LYS A 133 -13.96 -13.77 -4.36
C LYS A 133 -12.69 -12.95 -4.66
N LEU A 134 -11.85 -12.76 -3.64
CA LEU A 134 -10.63 -11.98 -3.75
C LEU A 134 -9.45 -12.83 -4.23
N THR A 135 -8.50 -12.18 -4.90
CA THR A 135 -7.19 -12.76 -5.16
C THR A 135 -6.32 -12.56 -3.93
N VAL A 136 -6.07 -13.64 -3.19
CA VAL A 136 -5.31 -13.62 -1.94
C VAL A 136 -4.00 -14.38 -2.11
N ILE A 137 -2.90 -13.77 -1.71
CA ILE A 137 -1.53 -14.29 -1.79
C ILE A 137 -0.93 -14.29 -0.38
N THR A 138 -0.13 -15.32 -0.07
CA THR A 138 0.42 -15.53 1.28
C THR A 138 1.94 -15.66 1.32
N ASP A 139 2.60 -15.67 0.16
CA ASP A 139 4.04 -15.74 0.06
C ASP A 139 4.60 -14.74 -0.97
N VAL A 140 5.83 -14.29 -0.74
CA VAL A 140 6.47 -13.24 -1.54
C VAL A 140 6.77 -13.69 -2.97
N HIS A 141 7.08 -14.99 -3.19
CA HIS A 141 7.39 -15.48 -4.53
C HIS A 141 6.13 -15.43 -5.43
N SER A 142 5.01 -15.96 -4.94
CA SER A 142 3.72 -15.87 -5.64
C SER A 142 3.27 -14.42 -5.85
N LEU A 143 3.57 -13.53 -4.91
CA LEU A 143 3.28 -12.10 -5.04
C LEU A 143 4.07 -11.48 -6.20
N ALA A 144 5.38 -11.73 -6.28
CA ALA A 144 6.23 -11.23 -7.36
C ALA A 144 5.69 -11.67 -8.73
N LEU A 145 5.41 -12.97 -8.90
CA LEU A 145 4.83 -13.51 -10.12
C LEU A 145 3.48 -12.89 -10.48
N ALA A 146 2.63 -12.59 -9.50
CA ALA A 146 1.32 -11.99 -9.73
C ALA A 146 1.44 -10.52 -10.19
N ILE A 147 2.41 -9.78 -9.67
CA ILE A 147 2.69 -8.40 -10.08
C ILE A 147 3.25 -8.39 -11.52
N GLU A 148 4.26 -9.21 -11.82
CA GLU A 148 4.87 -9.33 -13.14
C GLU A 148 3.86 -9.72 -14.23
N ALA A 149 2.99 -10.71 -13.93
CA ALA A 149 1.97 -11.18 -14.87
C ALA A 149 0.92 -10.10 -15.24
N ARG A 150 0.74 -9.10 -14.40
CA ARG A 150 -0.16 -7.98 -14.70
C ARG A 150 0.54 -6.87 -15.47
N SER A 151 1.79 -6.57 -15.14
CA SER A 151 2.61 -5.61 -15.88
C SER A 151 2.69 -5.99 -17.36
N ALA A 152 2.90 -7.27 -17.67
CA ALA A 152 2.94 -7.80 -19.03
C ALA A 152 1.62 -7.69 -19.82
N LYS A 153 0.48 -7.43 -19.17
CA LYS A 153 -0.84 -7.27 -19.83
C LYS A 153 -1.23 -5.81 -20.05
N ALA A 154 -0.52 -4.88 -19.44
CA ALA A 154 -0.78 -3.44 -19.54
C ALA A 154 0.03 -2.74 -20.63
N GLY A 155 1.07 -3.41 -21.19
CA GLY A 155 1.89 -2.97 -22.32
C GLY A 155 1.47 -3.64 -23.62
#